data_eac42ea1199d1208fc29a7c2b2c27d34
#
_entry.id   eac42ea1199d1208fc29a7c2b2c27d34
#
_cell.length_a   1.000
_cell.length_b   1.000
_cell.length_c   1.000
_cell.angle_alpha   90.00
_cell.angle_beta   90.00
_cell.angle_gamma   90.00
#
_symmetry.space_group_name_H-M   'P 1'
#
loop_
_entity.id
_entity.type
_entity.pdbx_description
1 polymer ?
#
loop_
_entity_poly.entity_id
_entity_poly.type
_entity_poly.pdbx_seq_one_letter_code
_entity_poly.pdbx_strand_id
1 'polypeptide(L)'
;MDRHFLIAHFEAFLPLAAKWASSVERRILREGVPLSEQEMADAKAVGVCEPERVRWLALARVPMPQNLTLRTAAAAIQFLTPATCGLTLRYGIFIRSDCWGDRNLVAHELTHTAQYERLGGIKPFLQQYLSECLTIGYPEAPMEQEAIAAVGRLRNSGLP
;
A
#
# COMPACT_ATOMS: atom_id res chain seq x y z
N MET A 1 -15.02 14.60 -9.30
CA MET A 1 -15.29 13.23 -9.82
C MET A 1 -16.03 12.51 -8.72
N ASP A 2 -17.25 12.09 -8.98
CA ASP A 2 -18.02 11.40 -7.94
C ASP A 2 -17.79 9.87 -7.97
N ARG A 3 -18.26 9.19 -6.90
CA ARG A 3 -18.05 7.75 -6.68
C ARG A 3 -18.77 6.90 -7.73
N HIS A 4 -19.95 7.30 -8.17
CA HIS A 4 -20.71 6.56 -9.19
C HIS A 4 -19.99 6.55 -10.54
N PHE A 5 -19.42 7.70 -10.91
CA PHE A 5 -18.59 7.80 -12.11
C PHE A 5 -17.36 6.87 -12.03
N LEU A 6 -16.67 6.84 -10.88
CA LEU A 6 -15.50 5.98 -10.70
C LEU A 6 -15.85 4.49 -10.75
N ILE A 7 -16.98 4.09 -10.17
CA ILE A 7 -17.47 2.70 -10.25
C ILE A 7 -17.79 2.33 -11.72
N ALA A 8 -18.51 3.19 -12.44
CA ALA A 8 -18.89 2.94 -13.82
C ALA A 8 -17.68 2.85 -14.79
N HIS A 9 -16.57 3.52 -14.47
CA HIS A 9 -15.38 3.57 -15.32
C HIS A 9 -14.16 2.86 -14.72
N PHE A 10 -14.37 2.03 -13.71
CA PHE A 10 -13.30 1.38 -12.93
C PHE A 10 -12.30 0.64 -13.82
N GLU A 11 -12.78 -0.17 -14.76
CA GLU A 11 -11.96 -0.94 -15.69
C GLU A 11 -11.06 -0.07 -16.59
N ALA A 12 -11.45 1.17 -16.85
CA ALA A 12 -10.62 2.11 -17.61
C ALA A 12 -9.50 2.75 -16.75
N PHE A 13 -9.75 2.94 -15.45
CA PHE A 13 -8.76 3.50 -14.52
C PHE A 13 -7.72 2.46 -14.06
N LEU A 14 -8.11 1.21 -13.91
CA LEU A 14 -7.27 0.15 -13.36
C LEU A 14 -5.93 -0.03 -14.10
N PRO A 15 -5.86 -0.08 -15.45
CA PRO A 15 -4.58 -0.16 -16.15
C PRO A 15 -3.67 1.04 -15.92
N LEU A 16 -4.23 2.24 -15.80
CA LEU A 16 -3.49 3.47 -15.52
C LEU A 16 -2.91 3.44 -14.10
N ALA A 17 -3.72 3.01 -13.11
CA ALA A 17 -3.28 2.84 -11.73
C ALA A 17 -2.17 1.78 -11.63
N ALA A 18 -2.32 0.63 -12.30
CA ALA A 18 -1.33 -0.44 -12.30
C ALA A 18 -0.01 -0.01 -12.96
N LYS A 19 -0.06 0.74 -14.06
CA LYS A 19 1.13 1.30 -14.71
C LYS A 19 1.86 2.28 -13.80
N TRP A 20 1.12 3.19 -13.17
CA TRP A 20 1.69 4.14 -12.21
C TRP A 20 2.31 3.42 -11.02
N ALA A 21 1.59 2.50 -10.38
CA ALA A 21 2.06 1.73 -9.24
C ALA A 21 3.35 0.95 -9.56
N SER A 22 3.41 0.29 -10.73
CA SER A 22 4.60 -0.41 -11.19
C SER A 22 5.79 0.53 -11.42
N SER A 23 5.54 1.74 -11.90
CA SER A 23 6.60 2.76 -12.09
C SER A 23 7.17 3.24 -10.76
N VAL A 24 6.31 3.50 -9.78
CA VAL A 24 6.73 3.94 -8.44
C VAL A 24 7.42 2.80 -7.70
N GLU A 25 6.90 1.57 -7.77
CA GLU A 25 7.58 0.39 -7.20
C GLU A 25 9.00 0.26 -7.71
N ARG A 26 9.21 0.29 -9.05
CA ARG A 26 10.56 0.20 -9.63
C ARG A 26 11.51 1.29 -9.11
N ARG A 27 11.00 2.50 -8.89
CA ARG A 27 11.79 3.57 -8.28
C ARG A 27 12.18 3.22 -6.85
N ILE A 28 11.23 2.76 -6.03
CA ILE A 28 11.48 2.40 -4.64
C ILE A 28 12.48 1.23 -4.56
N LEU A 29 12.33 0.21 -5.39
CA LEU A 29 13.25 -0.93 -5.43
C LEU A 29 14.69 -0.52 -5.79
N ARG A 30 14.87 0.52 -6.61
CA ARG A 30 16.18 1.04 -7.01
C ARG A 30 16.81 1.96 -5.96
N GLU A 31 16.02 2.82 -5.33
CA GLU A 31 16.48 3.92 -4.47
C GLU A 31 16.33 3.62 -2.98
N GLY A 32 15.50 2.64 -2.63
CA GLY A 32 15.14 2.29 -1.27
C GLY A 32 16.16 1.42 -0.57
N VAL A 33 16.00 1.32 0.75
CA VAL A 33 16.83 0.48 1.62
C VAL A 33 16.13 -0.84 1.95
N PRO A 34 16.88 -1.94 2.20
CA PRO A 34 16.31 -3.21 2.61
C PRO A 34 15.69 -3.13 4.02
N LEU A 35 14.86 -4.12 4.35
CA LEU A 35 14.35 -4.30 5.71
C LEU A 35 15.49 -4.61 6.68
N SER A 36 15.41 -4.07 7.91
CA SER A 36 16.20 -4.50 9.06
C SER A 36 15.83 -5.93 9.49
N GLU A 37 16.61 -6.54 10.37
CA GLU A 37 16.32 -7.88 10.92
C GLU A 37 14.94 -7.92 11.61
N GLN A 38 14.61 -6.88 12.38
CA GLN A 38 13.33 -6.77 13.04
C GLN A 38 12.16 -6.66 12.04
N GLU A 39 12.31 -5.81 11.03
CA GLU A 39 11.29 -5.64 9.98
C GLU A 39 11.13 -6.92 9.13
N MET A 40 12.22 -7.66 8.93
CA MET A 40 12.19 -8.99 8.29
C MET A 40 11.37 -10.00 9.10
N ALA A 41 11.52 -9.96 10.44
CA ALA A 41 10.74 -10.81 11.34
C ALA A 41 9.26 -10.41 11.33
N ASP A 42 8.98 -9.12 11.40
CA ASP A 42 7.60 -8.58 11.31
C ASP A 42 6.95 -8.92 9.97
N ALA A 43 7.69 -8.80 8.86
CA ALA A 43 7.21 -9.16 7.53
C ALA A 43 6.78 -10.64 7.44
N LYS A 44 7.60 -11.55 7.95
CA LYS A 44 7.26 -12.98 8.03
C LYS A 44 6.05 -13.23 8.91
N ALA A 45 5.97 -12.53 10.04
CA ALA A 45 4.85 -12.69 10.99
C ALA A 45 3.51 -12.22 10.42
N VAL A 46 3.49 -11.21 9.53
CA VAL A 46 2.27 -10.77 8.83
C VAL A 46 2.01 -11.54 7.53
N GLY A 47 2.87 -12.50 7.16
CA GLY A 47 2.65 -13.42 6.05
C GLY A 47 3.34 -13.06 4.74
N VAL A 48 4.34 -12.16 4.75
CA VAL A 48 5.16 -11.89 3.55
C VAL A 48 6.03 -13.11 3.26
N CYS A 49 5.95 -13.64 2.04
CA CYS A 49 6.68 -14.82 1.61
C CYS A 49 8.13 -14.51 1.19
N GLU A 50 8.35 -13.35 0.56
CA GLU A 50 9.66 -12.94 0.03
C GLU A 50 10.12 -11.60 0.63
N PRO A 51 10.31 -11.50 1.98
CA PRO A 51 10.59 -10.22 2.65
C PRO A 51 11.93 -9.60 2.24
N GLU A 52 12.89 -10.40 1.77
CA GLU A 52 14.20 -9.93 1.27
C GLU A 52 14.09 -9.06 0.01
N ARG A 53 12.96 -9.11 -0.68
CA ARG A 53 12.68 -8.27 -1.86
C ARG A 53 12.18 -6.89 -1.49
N VAL A 54 11.66 -6.72 -0.28
CA VAL A 54 11.06 -5.46 0.16
C VAL A 54 12.11 -4.36 0.29
N ARG A 55 11.74 -3.17 -0.14
CA ARG A 55 12.54 -1.94 0.03
C ARG A 55 11.67 -0.81 0.55
N TRP A 56 12.23 -0.03 1.45
CA TRP A 56 11.65 1.21 1.97
C TRP A 56 12.24 2.42 1.26
N LEU A 57 11.40 3.40 0.96
CA LEU A 57 11.87 4.71 0.53
C LEU A 57 11.17 5.79 1.35
N ALA A 58 11.95 6.53 2.14
CA ALA A 58 11.47 7.67 2.90
C ALA A 58 11.55 8.94 2.05
N LEU A 59 10.43 9.61 1.86
CA LEU A 59 10.32 10.89 1.15
C LEU A 59 9.45 11.85 1.95
N ALA A 60 9.68 13.16 1.79
CA ALA A 60 8.90 14.20 2.46
C ALA A 60 7.43 14.23 2.01
N ARG A 61 7.11 13.71 0.83
CA ARG A 61 5.76 13.70 0.26
C ARG A 61 5.48 12.39 -0.44
N VAL A 62 4.24 11.91 -0.30
CA VAL A 62 3.77 10.72 -1.01
C VAL A 62 3.88 10.91 -2.53
N PRO A 63 4.34 9.89 -3.26
CA PRO A 63 4.36 9.92 -4.72
C PRO A 63 2.93 10.06 -5.27
N MET A 64 2.69 11.08 -6.07
CA MET A 64 1.38 11.33 -6.67
C MET A 64 1.41 11.02 -8.16
N PRO A 65 0.30 10.49 -8.73
CA PRO A 65 0.20 10.32 -10.17
C PRO A 65 0.34 11.67 -10.89
N GLN A 66 1.14 11.71 -11.97
CA GLN A 66 1.23 12.91 -12.82
C GLN A 66 -0.02 13.07 -13.70
N ASN A 67 -0.66 11.96 -14.08
CA ASN A 67 -1.94 11.99 -14.78
C ASN A 67 -3.01 12.60 -13.88
N LEU A 68 -3.57 13.74 -14.29
CA LEU A 68 -4.53 14.51 -13.49
C LEU A 68 -5.80 13.70 -13.19
N THR A 69 -6.29 12.94 -14.16
CA THR A 69 -7.50 12.12 -14.01
C THR A 69 -7.30 11.04 -12.94
N LEU A 70 -6.16 10.33 -13.00
CA LEU A 70 -5.82 9.31 -12.00
C LEU A 70 -5.60 9.92 -10.61
N ARG A 71 -4.96 11.09 -10.53
CA ARG A 71 -4.77 11.81 -9.26
C ARG A 71 -6.10 12.25 -8.65
N THR A 72 -7.01 12.77 -9.46
CA THR A 72 -8.35 13.16 -9.00
C THR A 72 -9.16 11.94 -8.54
N ALA A 73 -9.06 10.82 -9.26
CA ALA A 73 -9.70 9.57 -8.87
C ALA A 73 -9.16 9.04 -7.52
N ALA A 74 -7.85 9.00 -7.35
CA ALA A 74 -7.20 8.56 -6.11
C ALA A 74 -7.59 9.44 -4.89
N ALA A 75 -7.68 10.75 -5.09
CA ALA A 75 -8.14 11.67 -4.04
C ALA A 75 -9.63 11.46 -3.69
N ALA A 76 -10.48 11.21 -4.68
CA ALA A 76 -11.92 11.02 -4.48
C ALA A 76 -12.25 9.78 -3.62
N ILE A 77 -11.41 8.75 -3.64
CA ILE A 77 -11.55 7.54 -2.81
C ILE A 77 -10.65 7.55 -1.56
N GLN A 78 -10.01 8.68 -1.28
CA GLN A 78 -9.07 8.87 -0.17
C GLN A 78 -7.85 7.91 -0.17
N PHE A 79 -7.57 7.27 -1.30
CA PHE A 79 -6.44 6.35 -1.46
C PHE A 79 -5.10 7.06 -1.31
N LEU A 80 -4.98 8.27 -1.86
CA LEU A 80 -3.79 9.12 -1.74
C LEU A 80 -4.20 10.53 -1.35
N THR A 81 -3.76 10.96 -0.18
CA THR A 81 -3.97 12.31 0.34
C THR A 81 -2.65 12.89 0.85
N PRO A 82 -2.55 14.19 1.07
CA PRO A 82 -1.37 14.77 1.74
C PRO A 82 -1.11 14.22 3.13
N ALA A 83 -2.12 13.62 3.78
CA ALA A 83 -2.00 13.00 5.09
C ALA A 83 -1.49 11.56 5.05
N THR A 84 -1.41 10.92 3.87
CA THR A 84 -0.93 9.55 3.71
C THR A 84 0.49 9.41 4.25
N CYS A 85 0.69 8.52 5.22
CA CYS A 85 1.99 8.24 5.85
C CYS A 85 2.74 7.09 5.17
N GLY A 86 2.04 6.06 4.72
CA GLY A 86 2.59 4.90 4.04
C GLY A 86 1.88 4.61 2.73
N LEU A 87 2.55 3.90 1.84
CA LEU A 87 2.01 3.43 0.58
C LEU A 87 2.78 2.22 0.11
N THR A 88 2.12 1.09 0.06
CA THR A 88 2.69 -0.16 -0.44
C THR A 88 2.36 -0.39 -1.90
N LEU A 89 3.39 -0.67 -2.68
CA LEU A 89 3.31 -1.03 -4.09
C LEU A 89 4.10 -2.33 -4.31
N ARG A 90 3.49 -3.44 -3.92
CA ARG A 90 4.05 -4.80 -3.89
C ARG A 90 5.28 -4.89 -2.97
N TYR A 91 6.51 -4.92 -3.49
CA TYR A 91 7.74 -4.96 -2.70
C TYR A 91 8.38 -3.60 -2.47
N GLY A 92 7.86 -2.54 -3.08
CA GLY A 92 8.28 -1.17 -2.84
C GLY A 92 7.34 -0.47 -1.87
N ILE A 93 7.83 -0.06 -0.71
CA ILE A 93 7.05 0.64 0.30
C ILE A 93 7.61 2.05 0.47
N PHE A 94 6.73 3.03 0.27
CA PHE A 94 6.98 4.42 0.61
C PHE A 94 6.55 4.68 2.06
N ILE A 95 7.38 5.41 2.79
CA ILE A 95 7.01 5.99 4.09
C ILE A 95 7.31 7.49 4.06
N ARG A 96 6.35 8.30 4.49
CA ARG A 96 6.60 9.74 4.64
C ARG A 96 7.62 9.94 5.78
N SER A 97 8.62 10.79 5.55
CA SER A 97 9.79 10.88 6.42
C SER A 97 9.48 11.29 7.87
N ASP A 98 8.40 12.02 8.11
CA ASP A 98 7.92 12.37 9.45
C ASP A 98 7.14 11.23 10.16
N CYS A 99 6.78 10.18 9.44
CA CYS A 99 6.18 8.95 9.97
C CYS A 99 7.19 7.80 10.06
N TRP A 100 8.46 8.05 9.76
CA TRP A 100 9.51 7.04 9.81
C TRP A 100 9.75 6.53 11.23
N GLY A 101 9.91 5.21 11.38
CA GLY A 101 10.16 4.57 12.67
C GLY A 101 8.89 4.12 13.42
N ASP A 102 7.72 4.36 12.90
CA ASP A 102 6.49 3.80 13.47
C ASP A 102 6.34 2.32 13.07
N ARG A 103 6.65 1.41 13.99
CA ARG A 103 6.55 -0.05 13.80
C ARG A 103 5.13 -0.50 13.42
N ASN A 104 4.09 0.18 13.92
CA ASN A 104 2.70 -0.17 13.57
C ASN A 104 2.41 0.16 12.12
N LEU A 105 2.87 1.32 11.64
CA LEU A 105 2.77 1.69 10.24
C LEU A 105 3.54 0.71 9.35
N VAL A 106 4.77 0.35 9.74
CA VAL A 106 5.60 -0.63 9.05
C VAL A 106 4.87 -1.97 8.91
N ALA A 107 4.32 -2.50 10.00
CA ALA A 107 3.59 -3.77 10.00
C ALA A 107 2.31 -3.71 9.13
N HIS A 108 1.61 -2.58 9.14
CA HIS A 108 0.46 -2.32 8.28
C HIS A 108 0.84 -2.40 6.80
N GLU A 109 1.88 -1.68 6.40
CA GLU A 109 2.36 -1.67 5.01
C GLU A 109 2.90 -3.04 4.57
N LEU A 110 3.59 -3.76 5.44
CA LEU A 110 4.03 -5.13 5.17
C LEU A 110 2.86 -6.09 4.97
N THR A 111 1.74 -5.89 5.67
CA THR A 111 0.53 -6.70 5.45
C THR A 111 0.00 -6.49 4.03
N HIS A 112 0.03 -5.28 3.50
CA HIS A 112 -0.33 -5.04 2.10
C HIS A 112 0.64 -5.75 1.15
N THR A 113 1.93 -5.85 1.45
CA THR A 113 2.86 -6.67 0.65
C THR A 113 2.41 -8.14 0.60
N ALA A 114 2.05 -8.73 1.75
CA ALA A 114 1.52 -10.10 1.78
C ALA A 114 0.23 -10.25 0.97
N GLN A 115 -0.65 -9.26 0.97
CA GLN A 115 -1.85 -9.23 0.14
C GLN A 115 -1.52 -9.18 -1.36
N TYR A 116 -0.51 -8.38 -1.76
CA TYR A 116 -0.02 -8.36 -3.15
C TYR A 116 0.50 -9.72 -3.61
N GLU A 117 1.26 -10.42 -2.74
CA GLU A 117 1.76 -11.77 -3.03
C GLU A 117 0.61 -12.76 -3.19
N ARG A 118 -0.33 -12.79 -2.24
CA ARG A 118 -1.49 -13.67 -2.23
C ARG A 118 -2.39 -13.50 -3.47
N LEU A 119 -2.56 -12.27 -3.93
CA LEU A 119 -3.40 -11.94 -5.08
C LEU A 119 -2.67 -12.07 -6.43
N GLY A 120 -1.35 -12.26 -6.43
CA GLY A 120 -0.58 -12.49 -7.64
C GLY A 120 -0.05 -11.22 -8.32
N GLY A 121 0.03 -10.09 -7.61
CA GLY A 121 0.72 -8.89 -8.08
C GLY A 121 -0.11 -7.61 -8.11
N ILE A 122 0.42 -6.60 -8.82
CA ILE A 122 -0.09 -5.23 -8.75
C ILE A 122 -1.53 -5.10 -9.26
N LYS A 123 -1.82 -5.60 -10.46
CA LYS A 123 -3.14 -5.41 -11.07
C LYS A 123 -4.25 -6.12 -10.28
N PRO A 124 -4.13 -7.41 -9.92
CA PRO A 124 -5.15 -8.10 -9.11
C PRO A 124 -5.37 -7.46 -7.74
N PHE A 125 -4.26 -7.05 -7.07
CA PHE A 125 -4.38 -6.32 -5.80
C PHE A 125 -5.16 -5.03 -5.96
N LEU A 126 -4.76 -4.16 -6.89
CA LEU A 126 -5.45 -2.89 -7.11
C LEU A 126 -6.91 -3.08 -7.53
N GLN A 127 -7.21 -4.12 -8.30
CA GLN A 127 -8.59 -4.43 -8.68
C GLN A 127 -9.46 -4.70 -7.45
N GLN A 128 -9.00 -5.53 -6.54
CA GLN A 128 -9.73 -5.83 -5.31
C GLN A 128 -9.73 -4.64 -4.35
N TYR A 129 -8.58 -4.09 -4.02
CA TYR A 129 -8.42 -3.02 -3.03
C TYR A 129 -9.22 -1.76 -3.42
N LEU A 130 -9.05 -1.27 -4.65
CA LEU A 130 -9.77 -0.09 -5.11
C LEU A 130 -11.27 -0.33 -5.23
N SER A 131 -11.69 -1.56 -5.60
CA SER A 131 -13.11 -1.95 -5.61
C SER A 131 -13.71 -1.90 -4.21
N GLU A 132 -13.01 -2.41 -3.19
CA GLU A 132 -13.43 -2.35 -1.79
C GLU A 132 -13.51 -0.89 -1.29
N CYS A 133 -12.51 -0.07 -1.56
CA CYS A 133 -12.53 1.36 -1.23
C CYS A 133 -13.66 2.11 -1.93
N LEU A 134 -13.99 1.74 -3.18
CA LEU A 134 -15.09 2.33 -3.94
C LEU A 134 -16.46 1.88 -3.45
N THR A 135 -16.63 0.66 -2.97
CA THR A 135 -17.94 0.11 -2.61
C THR A 135 -18.24 0.26 -1.12
N ILE A 136 -17.25 0.04 -0.28
CA ILE A 136 -17.38 0.06 1.18
C ILE A 136 -16.86 1.38 1.75
N GLY A 137 -15.65 1.79 1.35
CA GLY A 137 -14.98 3.00 1.83
C GLY A 137 -13.74 2.67 2.65
N TYR A 138 -12.87 3.67 2.77
CA TYR A 138 -11.69 3.64 3.64
C TYR A 138 -12.05 4.29 5.00
N PRO A 139 -11.63 3.72 6.15
CA PRO A 139 -10.79 2.53 6.33
C PRO A 139 -11.56 1.20 6.50
N GLU A 140 -12.87 1.16 6.26
CA GLU A 140 -13.74 0.00 6.49
C GLU A 140 -13.54 -1.11 5.45
N ALA A 141 -12.80 -0.85 4.37
CA ALA A 141 -12.48 -1.83 3.34
C ALA A 141 -11.82 -3.09 3.94
N PRO A 142 -12.26 -4.31 3.57
CA PRO A 142 -11.78 -5.56 4.16
C PRO A 142 -10.26 -5.73 4.18
N MET A 143 -9.58 -5.31 3.10
CA MET A 143 -8.12 -5.39 3.04
C MET A 143 -7.43 -4.44 4.02
N GLU A 144 -8.01 -3.26 4.28
CA GLU A 144 -7.54 -2.34 5.33
C GLU A 144 -7.78 -2.92 6.72
N GLN A 145 -8.96 -3.48 6.97
CA GLN A 145 -9.29 -4.11 8.25
C GLN A 145 -8.37 -5.31 8.55
N GLU A 146 -7.99 -6.07 7.52
CA GLU A 146 -6.99 -7.14 7.65
C GLU A 146 -5.63 -6.60 8.10
N ALA A 147 -5.17 -5.49 7.49
CA ALA A 147 -3.89 -4.84 7.85
C ALA A 147 -3.93 -4.27 9.28
N ILE A 148 -5.01 -3.63 9.67
CA ILE A 148 -5.22 -3.13 11.05
C ILE A 148 -5.19 -4.30 12.06
N ALA A 149 -5.88 -5.39 11.75
CA ALA A 149 -5.91 -6.58 12.62
C ALA A 149 -4.54 -7.25 12.74
N ALA A 150 -3.74 -7.27 11.68
CA ALA A 150 -2.38 -7.81 11.68
C ALA A 150 -1.46 -7.03 12.64
N VAL A 151 -1.53 -5.71 12.64
CA VAL A 151 -0.83 -4.85 13.62
C VAL A 151 -1.21 -5.22 15.04
N GLY A 152 -2.50 -5.40 15.33
CA GLY A 152 -2.99 -5.81 16.63
C GLY A 152 -2.42 -7.15 17.10
N ARG A 153 -2.33 -8.13 16.19
CA ARG A 153 -1.73 -9.45 16.48
C ARG A 153 -0.25 -9.36 16.81
N LEU A 154 0.52 -8.59 16.05
CA LEU A 154 1.96 -8.38 16.32
C LEU A 154 2.21 -7.76 17.69
N ARG A 155 1.43 -6.75 18.08
CA ARG A 155 1.53 -6.12 19.41
C ARG A 155 1.28 -7.11 20.53
N ASN A 156 0.32 -8.02 20.36
CA ASN A 156 -0.08 -9.00 21.38
C ASN A 156 0.87 -10.20 21.46
N SER A 157 1.62 -10.50 20.39
CA SER A 157 2.57 -11.63 20.35
C SER A 157 3.86 -11.37 21.11
N GLY A 158 4.09 -10.15 21.60
CA GLY A 158 5.27 -9.81 22.39
C GLY A 158 6.60 -10.02 21.66
N LEU A 159 6.61 -10.05 20.34
CA LEU A 159 7.84 -10.06 19.55
C LEU A 159 8.62 -8.78 19.86
N PRO A 160 9.88 -8.91 20.33
CA PRO A 160 10.68 -7.79 20.80
C PRO A 160 10.94 -6.74 19.74
#